data_dfb1dd2a325b89744c4aa3cb8a6527d2
#
_entry.id   dfb1dd2a325b89744c4aa3cb8a6527d2
#
_cell.length_a   1.000
_cell.length_b   1.000
_cell.length_c   1.000
_cell.angle_alpha   90.00
_cell.angle_beta   90.00
_cell.angle_gamma   90.00
#
_symmetry.space_group_name_H-M   'P 1'
#
loop_
_entity.id
_entity.type
_entity.pdbx_description
1 polymer ?
#
loop_
_entity_poly.entity_id
_entity_poly.type
_entity_poly.pdbx_seq_one_letter_code
_entity_poly.pdbx_strand_id
1 'polypeptide(L)'
;MIKPRGENQIQYLHNILTHDISFGIGPAGTGKTFLAVAAAVEALERQEIRRILLTRPAVEAGEKLGFLPGDLGQKIEPYLRPLYDALFEMLGFERVQKLMERNVIEIAPLAYMRGRTLNDSFIILDESQNTTVEQMKMFLTRIGFNSKAVITGDVTQIDLPRSTKSGLRHAMEVLSKVSELSFNYFESKDIVRHPVVAKVVQAYEEWEAQDEIRRQETAAQRRAEREQKVRSENETNLGE
;
A
#
# COMPACT_ATOMS: atom_id res chain seq x y z
N MET A 1 -19.48 -3.63 14.76
CA MET A 1 -18.21 -4.30 15.18
C MET A 1 -17.71 -5.15 14.02
N ILE A 2 -16.56 -4.82 13.49
CA ILE A 2 -15.94 -5.55 12.37
C ILE A 2 -15.32 -6.84 12.94
N LYS A 3 -15.62 -7.96 12.28
CA LYS A 3 -15.07 -9.25 12.65
C LYS A 3 -13.83 -9.55 11.80
N PRO A 4 -12.65 -9.69 12.41
CA PRO A 4 -11.45 -10.11 11.68
C PRO A 4 -11.63 -11.53 11.14
N ARG A 5 -11.04 -11.77 9.98
CA ARG A 5 -11.03 -13.09 9.32
C ARG A 5 -9.60 -13.64 9.33
N GLY A 6 -9.41 -14.78 9.99
CA GLY A 6 -8.11 -15.42 10.08
C GLY A 6 -7.18 -14.84 11.15
N GLU A 7 -6.13 -15.57 11.44
CA GLU A 7 -5.21 -15.28 12.55
C GLU A 7 -4.43 -14.00 12.34
N ASN A 8 -3.95 -13.73 11.12
CA ASN A 8 -3.16 -12.54 10.82
C ASN A 8 -3.96 -11.24 11.01
N GLN A 9 -5.25 -11.23 10.65
CA GLN A 9 -6.11 -10.08 10.90
C GLN A 9 -6.40 -9.88 12.39
N ILE A 10 -6.61 -10.97 13.15
CA ILE A 10 -6.82 -10.92 14.60
C ILE A 10 -5.58 -10.35 15.28
N GLN A 11 -4.41 -10.88 14.95
CA GLN A 11 -3.15 -10.41 15.52
C GLN A 11 -2.85 -8.94 15.16
N TYR A 12 -3.15 -8.55 13.93
CA TYR A 12 -3.01 -7.17 13.47
C TYR A 12 -3.86 -6.20 14.27
N LEU A 13 -5.15 -6.50 14.46
CA LEU A 13 -6.03 -5.67 15.29
C LEU A 13 -5.57 -5.61 16.75
N HIS A 14 -5.15 -6.74 17.31
CA HIS A 14 -4.58 -6.77 18.67
C HIS A 14 -3.34 -5.86 18.77
N ASN A 15 -2.44 -5.94 17.81
CA ASN A 15 -1.23 -5.13 17.80
C ASN A 15 -1.53 -3.62 17.62
N ILE A 16 -2.51 -3.26 16.80
CA ILE A 16 -2.96 -1.86 16.69
C ILE A 16 -3.44 -1.33 18.05
N LEU A 17 -4.16 -2.13 18.82
CA LEU A 17 -4.66 -1.72 20.13
C LEU A 17 -3.55 -1.58 21.18
N THR A 18 -2.50 -2.38 21.10
CA THR A 18 -1.46 -2.51 22.13
C THR A 18 -0.15 -1.77 21.83
N HIS A 19 0.03 -1.26 20.61
CA HIS A 19 1.23 -0.53 20.19
C HIS A 19 0.89 0.89 19.74
N ASP A 20 1.84 1.79 19.86
CA ASP A 20 1.70 3.18 19.39
C ASP A 20 1.78 3.27 17.87
N ILE A 21 2.62 2.44 17.26
CA ILE A 21 2.83 2.38 15.81
C ILE A 21 2.76 0.92 15.34
N SER A 22 1.90 0.66 14.36
CA SER A 22 1.73 -0.66 13.77
C SER A 22 1.86 -0.61 12.25
N PHE A 23 2.64 -1.54 11.69
CA PHE A 23 2.77 -1.73 10.25
C PHE A 23 1.92 -2.93 9.82
N GLY A 24 1.14 -2.75 8.75
CA GLY A 24 0.40 -3.81 8.06
C GLY A 24 0.95 -3.97 6.65
N ILE A 25 1.67 -5.06 6.38
CA ILE A 25 2.44 -5.26 5.15
C ILE A 25 1.96 -6.52 4.45
N GLY A 26 1.68 -6.42 3.17
CA GLY A 26 1.29 -7.57 2.36
C GLY A 26 0.41 -7.21 1.18
N PRO A 27 -0.10 -8.23 0.46
CA PRO A 27 -0.86 -8.04 -0.77
C PRO A 27 -2.13 -7.22 -0.59
N ALA A 28 -2.59 -6.60 -1.67
CA ALA A 28 -3.90 -5.96 -1.73
C ALA A 28 -5.03 -6.96 -1.43
N GLY A 29 -6.12 -6.49 -0.84
CA GLY A 29 -7.30 -7.31 -0.53
C GLY A 29 -7.19 -8.13 0.76
N THR A 30 -6.16 -7.94 1.57
CA THR A 30 -5.99 -8.61 2.88
C THR A 30 -6.65 -7.86 4.04
N GLY A 31 -7.30 -6.73 3.76
CA GLY A 31 -8.03 -5.94 4.75
C GLY A 31 -7.17 -4.99 5.59
N LYS A 32 -5.90 -4.79 5.27
CA LYS A 32 -4.96 -3.95 6.04
C LYS A 32 -5.50 -2.55 6.34
N THR A 33 -5.88 -1.83 5.30
CA THR A 33 -6.37 -0.46 5.40
C THR A 33 -7.76 -0.40 5.98
N PHE A 34 -8.66 -1.28 5.55
CA PHE A 34 -10.02 -1.37 6.07
C PHE A 34 -10.05 -1.62 7.58
N LEU A 35 -9.26 -2.57 8.07
CA LEU A 35 -9.17 -2.87 9.50
C LEU A 35 -8.54 -1.73 10.31
N ALA A 36 -7.54 -1.05 9.74
CA ALA A 36 -6.95 0.14 10.36
C ALA A 36 -7.97 1.28 10.50
N VAL A 37 -8.76 1.54 9.45
CA VAL A 37 -9.86 2.53 9.50
C VAL A 37 -10.92 2.13 10.52
N ALA A 38 -11.26 0.85 10.59
CA ALA A 38 -12.20 0.33 11.58
C ALA A 38 -11.73 0.56 13.02
N ALA A 39 -10.46 0.27 13.28
CA ALA A 39 -9.86 0.52 14.60
C ALA A 39 -9.87 2.02 14.95
N ALA A 40 -9.59 2.88 13.98
CA ALA A 40 -9.65 4.33 14.17
C ALA A 40 -11.06 4.84 14.49
N VAL A 41 -12.06 4.35 13.76
CA VAL A 41 -13.48 4.69 14.00
C VAL A 41 -13.91 4.23 15.38
N GLU A 42 -13.55 3.02 15.79
CA GLU A 42 -13.87 2.51 17.13
C GLU A 42 -13.21 3.34 18.24
N ALA A 43 -11.94 3.71 18.08
CA ALA A 43 -11.23 4.58 19.02
C ALA A 43 -11.88 5.98 19.12
N LEU A 44 -12.34 6.53 18.00
CA LEU A 44 -13.08 7.80 17.99
C LEU A 44 -14.44 7.68 18.71
N GLU A 45 -15.18 6.62 18.48
CA GLU A 45 -16.48 6.38 19.12
C GLU A 45 -16.35 6.16 20.63
N ARG A 46 -15.27 5.56 21.08
CA ARG A 46 -14.91 5.38 22.49
C ARG A 46 -14.30 6.64 23.13
N GLN A 47 -14.12 7.71 22.36
CA GLN A 47 -13.50 8.96 22.81
C GLN A 47 -12.07 8.78 23.33
N GLU A 48 -11.37 7.76 22.85
CA GLU A 48 -9.96 7.51 23.14
C GLU A 48 -9.04 8.46 22.36
N ILE A 49 -9.51 8.92 21.20
CA ILE A 49 -8.86 9.91 20.34
C ILE A 49 -9.86 10.98 19.92
N ARG A 50 -9.35 12.11 19.44
CA ARG A 50 -10.19 13.24 18.99
C ARG A 50 -10.24 13.40 17.48
N ARG A 51 -9.28 12.86 16.74
CA ARG A 51 -9.15 13.05 15.30
C ARG A 51 -8.68 11.77 14.61
N ILE A 52 -9.16 11.60 13.38
CA ILE A 52 -8.66 10.58 12.45
C ILE A 52 -8.05 11.29 11.25
N LEU A 53 -6.81 10.96 10.92
CA LEU A 53 -6.11 11.46 9.74
C LEU A 53 -5.74 10.29 8.83
N LEU A 54 -6.23 10.35 7.60
CA LEU A 54 -5.93 9.37 6.56
C LEU A 54 -5.09 10.04 5.49
N THR A 55 -3.98 9.42 5.12
CA THR A 55 -3.06 9.99 4.15
C THR A 55 -2.46 8.93 3.24
N ARG A 56 -2.10 9.35 2.06
CA ARG A 56 -1.33 8.60 1.06
C ARG A 56 -0.20 9.46 0.53
N PRO A 57 0.95 8.89 0.17
CA PRO A 57 1.96 9.61 -0.60
C PRO A 57 1.39 9.89 -2.00
N ALA A 58 1.54 11.13 -2.48
CA ALA A 58 1.22 11.45 -3.86
C ALA A 58 2.32 10.87 -4.75
N VAL A 59 2.00 9.81 -5.49
CA VAL A 59 2.89 9.21 -6.49
C VAL A 59 2.31 9.48 -7.86
N GLU A 60 3.15 9.96 -8.77
CA GLU A 60 2.85 9.95 -10.20
C GLU A 60 2.98 8.51 -10.72
N ALA A 61 2.06 7.63 -10.31
CA ALA A 61 2.03 6.26 -10.78
C ALA A 61 1.42 6.22 -12.19
N GLY A 62 2.26 6.03 -13.20
CA GLY A 62 1.87 5.65 -14.57
C GLY A 62 1.05 6.69 -15.36
N GLU A 63 0.05 7.28 -14.75
CA GLU A 63 -0.68 8.44 -15.25
C GLU A 63 -0.17 9.66 -14.50
N LYS A 64 0.60 10.48 -15.17
CA LYS A 64 1.08 11.74 -14.61
C LYS A 64 -0.13 12.56 -14.17
N LEU A 65 -0.21 12.94 -12.90
CA LEU A 65 -1.27 13.80 -12.35
C LEU A 65 -1.50 15.05 -13.23
N GLY A 66 -0.48 15.50 -13.99
CA GLY A 66 -0.55 16.59 -14.95
C GLY A 66 -1.51 16.39 -16.13
N PHE A 67 -1.89 15.16 -16.47
CA PHE A 67 -2.83 14.85 -17.56
C PHE A 67 -4.30 14.77 -17.12
N LEU A 68 -4.59 14.74 -15.83
CA LEU A 68 -5.96 14.78 -15.34
C LEU A 68 -6.52 16.20 -15.46
N PRO A 69 -7.77 16.37 -15.94
CA PRO A 69 -8.40 17.69 -15.97
C PRO A 69 -8.68 18.18 -14.55
N GLY A 70 -8.54 19.49 -14.32
CA GLY A 70 -8.89 20.12 -13.05
C GLY A 70 -7.68 20.73 -12.31
N ASP A 71 -7.98 21.37 -11.19
CA ASP A 71 -6.96 21.89 -10.27
C ASP A 71 -6.27 20.75 -9.48
N LEU A 72 -5.28 21.08 -8.67
CA LEU A 72 -4.52 20.10 -7.90
C LEU A 72 -5.41 19.29 -6.95
N GLY A 73 -6.40 19.90 -6.31
CA GLY A 73 -7.35 19.24 -5.43
C GLY A 73 -8.20 18.20 -6.17
N GLN A 74 -8.73 18.57 -7.34
CA GLN A 74 -9.52 17.67 -8.18
C GLN A 74 -8.70 16.49 -8.74
N LYS A 75 -7.40 16.69 -8.97
CA LYS A 75 -6.49 15.63 -9.44
C LYS A 75 -6.12 14.63 -8.34
N ILE A 76 -6.07 15.06 -7.09
CA ILE A 76 -5.69 14.25 -5.93
C ILE A 76 -6.89 13.45 -5.40
N GLU A 77 -8.11 13.97 -5.51
CA GLU A 77 -9.33 13.32 -4.99
C GLU A 77 -9.52 11.88 -5.47
N PRO A 78 -9.37 11.52 -6.75
CA PRO A 78 -9.51 10.12 -7.20
C PRO A 78 -8.52 9.18 -6.53
N TYR A 79 -7.32 9.64 -6.24
CA TYR A 79 -6.27 8.85 -5.58
C TYR A 79 -6.60 8.54 -4.11
N LEU A 80 -7.28 9.46 -3.43
CA LEU A 80 -7.73 9.31 -2.05
C LEU A 80 -9.08 8.61 -1.92
N ARG A 81 -9.79 8.37 -3.03
CA ARG A 81 -11.13 7.81 -3.04
C ARG A 81 -11.30 6.52 -2.23
N PRO A 82 -10.39 5.53 -2.29
CA PRO A 82 -10.53 4.32 -1.50
C PRO A 82 -10.58 4.55 0.01
N LEU A 83 -9.95 5.63 0.51
CA LEU A 83 -10.00 6.01 1.92
C LEU A 83 -11.39 6.56 2.29
N TYR A 84 -11.99 7.37 1.42
CA TYR A 84 -13.37 7.83 1.59
C TYR A 84 -14.36 6.67 1.59
N ASP A 85 -14.21 5.74 0.65
CA ASP A 85 -15.10 4.59 0.52
C ASP A 85 -15.10 3.72 1.79
N ALA A 86 -13.95 3.50 2.40
CA ALA A 86 -13.84 2.78 3.66
C ALA A 86 -14.59 3.49 4.80
N LEU A 87 -14.46 4.80 4.90
CA LEU A 87 -15.19 5.59 5.92
C LEU A 87 -16.69 5.61 5.65
N PHE A 88 -17.12 5.78 4.40
CA PHE A 88 -18.53 5.79 4.03
C PHE A 88 -19.20 4.44 4.34
N GLU A 89 -18.50 3.33 4.11
CA GLU A 89 -19.01 2.01 4.45
C GLU A 89 -19.23 1.83 5.95
N MET A 90 -18.37 2.41 6.79
CA MET A 90 -18.43 2.25 8.24
C MET A 90 -19.37 3.24 8.94
N LEU A 91 -19.39 4.48 8.49
CA LEU A 91 -20.10 5.59 9.18
C LEU A 91 -21.27 6.16 8.40
N GLY A 92 -21.38 5.85 7.10
CA GLY A 92 -22.31 6.50 6.18
C GLY A 92 -21.86 7.89 5.75
N PHE A 93 -22.36 8.32 4.60
CA PHE A 93 -21.94 9.54 3.93
C PHE A 93 -22.16 10.82 4.77
N GLU A 94 -23.36 11.00 5.32
CA GLU A 94 -23.70 12.21 6.08
C GLU A 94 -22.84 12.39 7.33
N ARG A 95 -22.57 11.29 8.05
CA ARG A 95 -21.78 11.34 9.27
C ARG A 95 -20.33 11.67 8.97
N VAL A 96 -19.77 11.07 7.92
CA VAL A 96 -18.40 11.38 7.46
C VAL A 96 -18.29 12.85 7.09
N GLN A 97 -19.22 13.40 6.32
CA GLN A 97 -19.19 14.80 5.95
C GLN A 97 -19.23 15.73 7.17
N LYS A 98 -20.11 15.49 8.11
CA LYS A 98 -20.17 16.29 9.36
C LYS A 98 -18.88 16.24 10.17
N LEU A 99 -18.23 15.07 10.23
CA LEU A 99 -16.97 14.92 10.94
C LEU A 99 -15.80 15.60 10.18
N MET A 100 -15.82 15.61 8.85
CA MET A 100 -14.86 16.35 8.05
C MET A 100 -15.03 17.87 8.18
N GLU A 101 -16.26 18.38 8.14
CA GLU A 101 -16.57 19.81 8.36
C GLU A 101 -16.06 20.31 9.72
N ARG A 102 -16.07 19.45 10.73
CA ARG A 102 -15.57 19.75 12.08
C ARG A 102 -14.08 19.47 12.26
N ASN A 103 -13.38 19.09 11.20
CA ASN A 103 -11.97 18.68 11.25
C ASN A 103 -11.69 17.52 12.23
N VAL A 104 -12.68 16.67 12.50
CA VAL A 104 -12.50 15.43 13.26
C VAL A 104 -11.93 14.33 12.38
N ILE A 105 -12.36 14.26 11.10
CA ILE A 105 -11.77 13.41 10.07
C ILE A 105 -11.10 14.29 9.03
N GLU A 106 -9.87 13.99 8.69
CA GLU A 106 -9.10 14.64 7.64
C GLU A 106 -8.53 13.58 6.69
N ILE A 107 -8.71 13.78 5.39
CA ILE A 107 -8.11 12.98 4.34
C ILE A 107 -7.27 13.91 3.47
N ALA A 108 -5.97 13.69 3.41
CA ALA A 108 -5.05 14.59 2.72
C ALA A 108 -3.81 13.84 2.18
N PRO A 109 -3.14 14.39 1.16
CA PRO A 109 -1.84 13.92 0.74
C PRO A 109 -0.81 14.00 1.87
N LEU A 110 0.15 13.08 1.87
CA LEU A 110 1.19 13.01 2.89
C LEU A 110 1.95 14.33 3.09
N ALA A 111 2.20 15.08 2.02
CA ALA A 111 2.91 16.36 2.09
C ALA A 111 2.26 17.38 3.05
N TYR A 112 0.95 17.28 3.27
CA TYR A 112 0.21 18.19 4.16
C TYR A 112 0.45 17.90 5.65
N MET A 113 1.12 16.80 5.98
CA MET A 113 1.47 16.43 7.35
C MET A 113 2.76 17.11 7.83
N ARG A 114 3.57 17.66 6.92
CA ARG A 114 4.86 18.28 7.25
C ARG A 114 4.70 19.42 8.27
N GLY A 115 5.57 19.43 9.28
CA GLY A 115 5.62 20.49 10.30
C GLY A 115 4.51 20.42 11.35
N ARG A 116 3.63 19.45 11.29
CA ARG A 116 2.55 19.25 12.26
C ARG A 116 2.97 18.33 13.40
N THR A 117 2.40 18.54 14.58
CA THR A 117 2.43 17.58 15.70
C THR A 117 0.98 17.14 15.95
N LEU A 118 0.73 15.85 15.84
CA LEU A 118 -0.62 15.28 15.87
C LEU A 118 -0.85 14.56 17.19
N ASN A 119 -1.48 15.27 18.14
CA ASN A 119 -1.87 14.74 19.44
C ASN A 119 -3.31 14.21 19.41
N ASP A 120 -3.63 13.29 20.29
CA ASP A 120 -4.98 12.72 20.45
C ASP A 120 -5.58 12.23 19.11
N SER A 121 -4.74 11.67 18.24
CA SER A 121 -5.08 11.36 16.86
C SER A 121 -4.81 9.91 16.52
N PHE A 122 -5.64 9.35 15.64
CA PHE A 122 -5.37 8.09 14.97
C PHE A 122 -4.99 8.39 13.52
N ILE A 123 -3.77 8.05 13.13
CA ILE A 123 -3.17 8.45 11.87
C ILE A 123 -2.90 7.21 11.03
N ILE A 124 -3.39 7.19 9.78
CA ILE A 124 -3.17 6.09 8.86
C ILE A 124 -2.41 6.60 7.64
N LEU A 125 -1.26 5.98 7.36
CA LEU A 125 -0.52 6.15 6.11
C LEU A 125 -0.73 4.90 5.25
N ASP A 126 -1.49 5.05 4.18
CA ASP A 126 -1.76 4.00 3.21
C ASP A 126 -0.84 4.11 1.99
N GLU A 127 -0.64 3.01 1.27
CA GLU A 127 0.28 2.93 0.12
C GLU A 127 1.73 3.36 0.45
N SER A 128 2.18 3.03 1.65
CA SER A 128 3.45 3.52 2.22
C SER A 128 4.71 3.01 1.52
N GLN A 129 4.61 1.94 0.70
CA GLN A 129 5.69 1.47 -0.17
C GLN A 129 6.15 2.55 -1.16
N ASN A 130 5.28 3.51 -1.46
CA ASN A 130 5.51 4.62 -2.37
C ASN A 130 6.01 5.89 -1.68
N THR A 131 6.40 5.82 -0.42
CA THR A 131 7.13 6.90 0.25
C THR A 131 8.63 6.81 -0.03
N THR A 132 9.28 7.96 -0.07
CA THR A 132 10.73 8.02 0.07
C THR A 132 11.13 7.79 1.54
N VAL A 133 12.43 7.55 1.80
CA VAL A 133 12.95 7.41 3.16
C VAL A 133 12.65 8.66 4.00
N GLU A 134 12.84 9.85 3.41
CA GLU A 134 12.59 11.14 4.06
C GLU A 134 11.10 11.35 4.37
N GLN A 135 10.21 10.96 3.45
CA GLN A 135 8.77 11.06 3.66
C GLN A 135 8.30 10.14 4.78
N MET A 136 8.78 8.89 4.84
CA MET A 136 8.46 7.97 5.92
C MET A 136 8.94 8.49 7.26
N LYS A 137 10.18 8.97 7.34
CA LYS A 137 10.74 9.57 8.55
C LYS A 137 9.94 10.80 8.97
N MET A 138 9.60 11.67 8.02
CA MET A 138 8.75 12.84 8.26
C MET A 138 7.42 12.42 8.87
N PHE A 139 6.73 11.44 8.30
CA PHE A 139 5.45 10.94 8.81
C PHE A 139 5.57 10.40 10.24
N LEU A 140 6.50 9.50 10.49
CA LEU A 140 6.68 8.86 11.81
C LEU A 140 6.99 9.86 12.91
N THR A 141 7.59 11.00 12.58
CA THR A 141 7.91 12.07 13.54
C THR A 141 6.78 13.07 13.76
N ARG A 142 5.62 12.91 13.11
CA ARG A 142 4.42 13.73 13.36
C ARG A 142 3.59 13.25 14.53
N ILE A 143 3.80 12.00 14.96
CA ILE A 143 3.01 11.35 15.98
C ILE A 143 3.27 12.04 17.34
N GLY A 144 2.22 12.60 17.92
CA GLY A 144 2.25 13.26 19.20
C GLY A 144 1.72 12.40 20.34
N PHE A 145 1.47 13.03 21.48
CA PHE A 145 0.97 12.36 22.67
C PHE A 145 -0.46 11.81 22.46
N ASN A 146 -0.73 10.65 23.06
CA ASN A 146 -2.01 9.96 22.98
C ASN A 146 -2.48 9.68 21.55
N SER A 147 -1.54 9.43 20.66
CA SER A 147 -1.80 9.14 19.25
C SER A 147 -1.36 7.74 18.88
N LYS A 148 -2.05 7.17 17.88
CA LYS A 148 -1.70 5.92 17.23
C LYS A 148 -1.45 6.15 15.76
N ALA A 149 -0.50 5.42 15.21
CA ALA A 149 -0.29 5.38 13.76
C ALA A 149 -0.33 3.95 13.24
N VAL A 150 -0.96 3.79 12.09
CA VAL A 150 -0.96 2.54 11.33
C VAL A 150 -0.42 2.84 9.94
N ILE A 151 0.58 2.09 9.53
CA ILE A 151 1.23 2.22 8.24
C ILE A 151 0.96 0.96 7.43
N THR A 152 0.27 1.11 6.29
CA THR A 152 -0.08 -0.01 5.42
C THR A 152 0.64 0.08 4.09
N GLY A 153 1.03 -1.05 3.54
CA GLY A 153 1.68 -1.09 2.24
C GLY A 153 1.94 -2.49 1.70
N ASP A 154 2.34 -2.52 0.43
CA ASP A 154 2.71 -3.71 -0.30
C ASP A 154 4.07 -3.50 -0.97
N VAL A 155 5.10 -4.18 -0.47
CA VAL A 155 6.48 -4.03 -0.99
C VAL A 155 6.67 -4.61 -2.39
N THR A 156 5.68 -5.30 -2.94
CA THR A 156 5.69 -5.80 -4.32
C THR A 156 5.14 -4.79 -5.33
N GLN A 157 4.45 -3.75 -4.88
CA GLN A 157 3.78 -2.73 -5.71
C GLN A 157 4.43 -1.35 -5.54
N ILE A 158 5.75 -1.28 -5.69
CA ILE A 158 6.49 -0.03 -5.57
C ILE A 158 6.50 0.67 -6.93
N ASP A 159 5.87 1.86 -7.00
CA ASP A 159 5.76 2.70 -8.19
C ASP A 159 6.79 3.85 -8.21
N LEU A 160 7.72 3.86 -7.27
CA LEU A 160 8.81 4.83 -7.23
C LEU A 160 9.80 4.62 -8.39
N PRO A 161 10.52 5.67 -8.83
CA PRO A 161 11.65 5.52 -9.74
C PRO A 161 12.66 4.50 -9.21
N ARG A 162 13.27 3.70 -10.09
CA ARG A 162 14.21 2.62 -9.72
C ARG A 162 15.39 3.07 -8.85
N SER A 163 15.79 4.33 -8.97
CA SER A 163 16.85 4.96 -8.19
C SER A 163 16.44 5.38 -6.78
N THR A 164 15.14 5.33 -6.46
CA THR A 164 14.59 5.81 -5.19
C THR A 164 14.28 4.64 -4.27
N LYS A 165 14.89 4.61 -3.08
CA LYS A 165 14.61 3.58 -2.07
C LYS A 165 13.23 3.80 -1.46
N SER A 166 12.44 2.74 -1.35
CA SER A 166 11.16 2.77 -0.67
C SER A 166 11.33 3.02 0.83
N GLY A 167 10.61 4.01 1.35
CA GLY A 167 10.59 4.33 2.77
C GLY A 167 10.06 3.19 3.64
N LEU A 168 9.07 2.43 3.14
CA LEU A 168 8.55 1.26 3.85
C LEU A 168 9.63 0.17 3.98
N ARG A 169 10.32 -0.19 2.90
CA ARG A 169 11.41 -1.18 2.95
C ARG A 169 12.51 -0.75 3.91
N HIS A 170 12.89 0.51 3.87
CA HIS A 170 13.91 1.06 4.77
C HIS A 170 13.45 1.03 6.23
N ALA A 171 12.19 1.40 6.51
CA ALA A 171 11.62 1.36 7.85
C ALA A 171 11.62 -0.08 8.42
N MET A 172 11.28 -1.08 7.61
CA MET A 172 11.33 -2.50 8.01
C MET A 172 12.72 -2.94 8.45
N GLU A 173 13.77 -2.45 7.78
CA GLU A 173 15.16 -2.74 8.14
C GLU A 173 15.59 -2.01 9.43
N VAL A 174 15.32 -0.72 9.51
CA VAL A 174 15.85 0.17 10.56
C VAL A 174 15.08 0.04 11.87
N LEU A 175 13.76 -0.14 11.79
CA LEU A 175 12.85 -0.07 12.94
C LEU A 175 12.46 -1.44 13.50
N SER A 176 12.95 -2.54 12.94
CA SER A 176 12.58 -3.91 13.33
C SER A 176 12.90 -4.26 14.79
N LYS A 177 13.84 -3.53 15.42
CA LYS A 177 14.26 -3.74 16.81
C LYS A 177 13.60 -2.81 17.81
N VAL A 178 12.74 -1.90 17.38
CA VAL A 178 12.02 -0.98 18.25
C VAL A 178 10.81 -1.67 18.81
N SER A 179 10.80 -1.97 20.11
CA SER A 179 9.78 -2.80 20.76
C SER A 179 8.38 -2.18 20.81
N GLU A 180 8.29 -0.86 20.72
CA GLU A 180 7.05 -0.09 20.74
C GLU A 180 6.31 -0.13 19.39
N LEU A 181 6.96 -0.65 18.35
CA LEU A 181 6.40 -0.83 17.03
C LEU A 181 6.03 -2.29 16.78
N SER A 182 4.93 -2.53 16.08
CA SER A 182 4.57 -3.86 15.60
C SER A 182 4.64 -3.94 14.08
N PHE A 183 5.16 -5.06 13.57
CA PHE A 183 5.18 -5.38 12.15
C PHE A 183 4.30 -6.60 11.91
N ASN A 184 3.26 -6.42 11.12
CA ASN A 184 2.26 -7.44 10.83
C ASN A 184 2.32 -7.78 9.33
N TYR A 185 2.50 -9.05 9.02
CA TYR A 185 2.66 -9.53 7.65
C TYR A 185 1.44 -10.33 7.21
N PHE A 186 0.92 -9.98 6.05
CA PHE A 186 -0.17 -10.67 5.39
C PHE A 186 0.35 -11.45 4.18
N GLU A 187 -0.30 -12.55 3.91
CA GLU A 187 0.04 -13.47 2.83
C GLU A 187 -1.13 -13.60 1.84
N SER A 188 -0.91 -14.25 0.73
CA SER A 188 -1.95 -14.50 -0.28
C SER A 188 -3.17 -15.25 0.28
N LYS A 189 -2.97 -16.10 1.30
CA LYS A 189 -4.06 -16.79 2.00
C LYS A 189 -5.01 -15.86 2.77
N ASP A 190 -4.54 -14.66 3.12
CA ASP A 190 -5.32 -13.66 3.86
C ASP A 190 -6.20 -12.79 2.95
N ILE A 191 -6.08 -12.96 1.63
CA ILE A 191 -6.85 -12.18 0.66
C ILE A 191 -8.33 -12.53 0.74
N VAL A 192 -9.17 -11.52 0.98
CA VAL A 192 -10.62 -11.64 1.00
C VAL A 192 -11.17 -11.10 -0.30
N ARG A 193 -11.71 -11.99 -1.14
CA ARG A 193 -12.26 -11.66 -2.45
C ARG A 193 -13.59 -12.36 -2.68
N HIS A 194 -14.44 -11.76 -3.51
CA HIS A 194 -15.60 -12.46 -4.03
C HIS A 194 -15.14 -13.72 -4.79
N PRO A 195 -15.82 -14.88 -4.65
CA PRO A 195 -15.39 -16.13 -5.28
C PRO A 195 -15.18 -16.04 -6.81
N VAL A 196 -15.99 -15.25 -7.49
CA VAL A 196 -15.82 -15.01 -8.94
C VAL A 196 -14.54 -14.22 -9.21
N VAL A 197 -14.23 -13.21 -8.41
CA VAL A 197 -13.00 -12.41 -8.55
C VAL A 197 -11.76 -13.28 -8.34
N ALA A 198 -11.79 -14.18 -7.36
CA ALA A 198 -10.69 -15.13 -7.13
C ALA A 198 -10.44 -16.01 -8.36
N LYS A 199 -11.49 -16.52 -9.01
CA LYS A 199 -11.39 -17.31 -10.24
C LYS A 199 -10.86 -16.50 -11.43
N VAL A 200 -11.28 -15.25 -11.56
CA VAL A 200 -10.77 -14.33 -12.60
C VAL A 200 -9.28 -14.09 -12.42
N VAL A 201 -8.84 -13.77 -11.22
CA VAL A 201 -7.41 -13.57 -10.92
C VAL A 201 -6.61 -14.82 -11.24
N GLN A 202 -7.06 -15.98 -10.76
CA GLN A 202 -6.41 -17.26 -11.03
C GLN A 202 -6.26 -17.52 -12.53
N ALA A 203 -7.29 -17.27 -13.33
CA ALA A 203 -7.24 -17.47 -14.78
C ALA A 203 -6.20 -16.57 -15.46
N TYR A 204 -6.06 -15.32 -15.02
CA TYR A 204 -5.02 -14.41 -15.52
C TYR A 204 -3.63 -14.87 -15.12
N GLU A 205 -3.42 -15.24 -13.86
CA GLU A 205 -2.13 -15.75 -13.36
C GLU A 205 -1.68 -17.00 -14.11
N GLU A 206 -2.58 -17.94 -14.36
CA GLU A 206 -2.31 -19.15 -15.15
C GLU A 206 -1.93 -18.81 -16.60
N TRP A 207 -2.61 -17.85 -17.20
CA TRP A 207 -2.30 -17.41 -18.57
C TRP A 207 -0.95 -16.70 -18.65
N GLU A 208 -0.67 -15.80 -17.72
CA GLU A 208 0.62 -15.07 -17.64
C GLU A 208 1.80 -16.03 -17.46
N ALA A 209 1.66 -17.03 -16.59
CA ALA A 209 2.67 -18.05 -16.38
C ALA A 209 2.95 -18.86 -17.66
N GLN A 210 1.89 -19.23 -18.40
CA GLN A 210 2.03 -19.94 -19.68
C GLN A 210 2.64 -19.05 -20.78
N ASP A 211 2.31 -17.77 -20.80
CA ASP A 211 2.86 -16.83 -21.78
C ASP A 211 4.34 -16.58 -21.53
N GLU A 212 4.75 -16.48 -20.27
CA GLU A 212 6.17 -16.36 -19.90
C GLU A 212 6.99 -17.58 -20.34
N ILE A 213 6.47 -18.79 -20.13
CA ILE A 213 7.11 -20.03 -20.58
C ILE A 213 7.28 -20.01 -22.11
N ARG A 214 6.20 -19.68 -22.86
CA ARG A 214 6.26 -19.57 -24.33
C ARG A 214 7.29 -18.55 -24.81
N ARG A 215 7.38 -17.40 -24.13
CA ARG A 215 8.39 -16.37 -24.46
C ARG A 215 9.82 -16.86 -24.24
N GLN A 216 10.05 -17.58 -23.14
CA GLN A 216 11.35 -18.16 -22.83
C GLN A 216 11.73 -19.24 -23.86
N GLU A 217 10.81 -20.14 -24.22
CA GLU A 217 11.04 -21.15 -25.25
C GLU A 217 11.34 -20.52 -26.62
N THR A 218 10.59 -19.51 -27.02
CA THR A 218 10.81 -18.78 -28.27
C THR A 218 12.16 -18.07 -28.28
N ALA A 219 12.56 -17.47 -27.15
CA ALA A 219 13.87 -16.83 -27.02
C ALA A 219 15.02 -17.84 -27.07
N ALA A 220 14.86 -19.01 -26.46
CA ALA A 220 15.82 -20.10 -26.50
C ALA A 220 16.00 -20.66 -27.92
N GLN A 221 14.90 -20.88 -28.63
CA GLN A 221 14.93 -21.31 -30.03
C GLN A 221 15.66 -20.32 -30.94
N ARG A 222 15.36 -19.03 -30.82
CA ARG A 222 16.04 -17.98 -31.60
C ARG A 222 17.54 -17.89 -31.29
N ARG A 223 17.94 -18.15 -30.04
CA ARG A 223 19.36 -18.24 -29.67
C ARG A 223 20.02 -19.42 -30.32
N ALA A 224 19.45 -20.62 -30.25
CA ALA A 224 19.96 -21.82 -30.84
C ALA A 224 20.13 -21.69 -32.38
N GLU A 225 19.14 -21.10 -33.05
CA GLU A 225 19.20 -20.82 -34.50
C GLU A 225 20.34 -19.86 -34.87
N ARG A 226 20.55 -18.81 -34.06
CA ARG A 226 21.65 -17.86 -34.26
C ARG A 226 23.02 -18.53 -34.08
N GLU A 227 23.17 -19.36 -33.06
CA GLU A 227 24.40 -20.07 -32.76
C GLU A 227 24.73 -21.10 -33.89
N GLN A 228 23.72 -21.81 -34.40
CA GLN A 228 23.88 -22.71 -35.55
C GLN A 228 24.28 -21.96 -36.80
N LYS A 229 23.71 -20.81 -37.09
CA LYS A 229 24.03 -19.99 -38.24
C LYS A 229 25.47 -19.47 -38.17
N VAL A 230 25.92 -19.00 -37.03
CA VAL A 230 27.31 -18.55 -36.81
C VAL A 230 28.29 -19.70 -36.96
N ARG A 231 27.95 -20.90 -36.48
CA ARG A 231 28.82 -22.10 -36.68
C ARG A 231 28.94 -22.47 -38.13
N SER A 232 27.86 -22.52 -38.88
CA SER A 232 27.87 -22.86 -40.30
C SER A 232 28.67 -21.83 -41.14
N GLU A 233 28.55 -20.53 -40.83
CA GLU A 233 29.32 -19.46 -41.51
C GLU A 233 30.84 -19.55 -41.21
N ASN A 234 31.19 -19.92 -39.97
CA ASN A 234 32.61 -20.10 -39.61
C ASN A 234 33.22 -21.36 -40.24
N GLU A 235 32.48 -22.46 -40.39
CA GLU A 235 32.95 -23.69 -41.07
C GLU A 235 33.14 -23.45 -42.56
N THR A 236 32.32 -22.63 -43.20
CA THR A 236 32.44 -22.29 -44.64
C THR A 236 33.69 -21.39 -44.89
N ASN A 237 34.02 -20.50 -43.99
CA ASN A 237 35.18 -19.60 -44.13
C ASN A 237 36.55 -20.26 -43.78
N LEU A 238 36.57 -21.45 -43.18
CA LEU A 238 37.78 -22.19 -42.88
C LEU A 238 38.13 -23.23 -43.94
N GLY A 239 37.26 -23.37 -44.96
CA GLY A 239 37.44 -24.34 -46.06
C GLY A 239 37.96 -23.74 -47.37
N GLU A 240 38.24 -22.43 -47.42
CA GLU A 240 38.94 -21.75 -48.52
C GLU A 240 40.40 -21.44 -48.09
#